data_ba1abe4b9196622e5e997413f0a6c8cd
#
_entry.id   ba1abe4b9196622e5e997413f0a6c8cd
#
_cell.length_a   1.000
_cell.length_b   1.000
_cell.length_c   1.000
_cell.angle_alpha   90.00
_cell.angle_beta   90.00
_cell.angle_gamma   90.00
#
_symmetry.space_group_name_H-M   'P 1'
#
loop_
_entity.id
_entity.type
_entity.pdbx_description
1 polymer ?
#
loop_
_entity_poly.entity_id
_entity_poly.type
_entity_poly.pdbx_seq_one_letter_code
_entity_poly.pdbx_strand_id
1 'polypeptide(L)'
;MTADLQAASDVLTRQDLLRYYRVMRTVREFEERLHIEFATGEIPGFVHLYAGEEAIAAGVCANLRDDDYIASTHRGHGHAIAKGCDVRGMMAEIYGKATGICRGKGGSMHIADLAVGMLGANGIVGGGPPLVCGVGLKARVTGTDQVAVSFTGDGGSNQGTFLESLNLAAVWNLPTIFVVENNGYAEATSPMFHQAGIEIAKRADGFGLPGAVVDGHDFFAVYEATREAVERARSGGGPSLIECKVLRYYGHFEGDQQTYRDPDEVPDARANKDCLLLFERRVTGDGLVGADELRAIDGEIATLIDEAVAEAKRAPEPALDAVLADVYVSY
;
A
#
# COMPACT_ATOMS: atom_id res chain seq x y z
N MET A 1 13.07 23.29 -1.71
CA MET A 1 12.73 21.97 -2.27
C MET A 1 13.93 21.05 -2.56
N THR A 2 15.15 21.48 -2.47
CA THR A 2 16.37 20.69 -2.79
C THR A 2 17.19 20.25 -1.56
N ALA A 3 17.01 20.83 -0.39
CA ALA A 3 17.76 20.47 0.82
C ALA A 3 17.15 19.26 1.57
N ASP A 4 15.82 19.15 1.60
CA ASP A 4 15.13 18.08 2.35
C ASP A 4 15.21 16.70 1.65
N LEU A 5 15.29 16.69 0.31
CA LEU A 5 15.44 15.45 -0.46
C LEU A 5 16.86 14.86 -0.38
N GLN A 6 17.87 15.70 -0.08
CA GLN A 6 19.24 15.27 0.21
C GLN A 6 19.30 14.52 1.55
N ALA A 7 18.49 14.92 2.54
CA ALA A 7 18.50 14.34 3.88
C ALA A 7 18.08 12.86 3.90
N ALA A 8 17.10 12.43 3.10
CA ALA A 8 16.67 11.03 3.08
C ALA A 8 17.72 10.09 2.48
N SER A 9 18.47 10.53 1.45
CA SER A 9 19.55 9.72 0.87
C SER A 9 20.79 9.65 1.78
N ASP A 10 20.96 10.62 2.68
CA ASP A 10 22.08 10.66 3.65
C ASP A 10 21.85 9.74 4.86
N VAL A 11 20.59 9.32 5.11
CA VAL A 11 20.20 8.45 6.24
C VAL A 11 20.12 6.98 5.82
N LEU A 12 19.73 6.66 4.57
CA LEU A 12 19.57 5.29 4.09
C LEU A 12 20.91 4.68 3.68
N THR A 13 21.18 3.51 4.22
CA THR A 13 22.35 2.73 3.81
C THR A 13 22.16 2.13 2.41
N ARG A 14 23.26 1.76 1.74
CA ARG A 14 23.18 1.01 0.48
C ARG A 14 22.33 -0.26 0.60
N GLN A 15 22.40 -0.95 1.74
CA GLN A 15 21.60 -2.15 1.98
C GLN A 15 20.10 -1.83 2.07
N ASP A 16 19.73 -0.71 2.68
CA ASP A 16 18.35 -0.24 2.74
C ASP A 16 17.83 0.09 1.34
N LEU A 17 18.62 0.78 0.52
CA LEU A 17 18.25 1.11 -0.85
C LEU A 17 17.98 -0.15 -1.70
N LEU A 18 18.84 -1.16 -1.62
CA LEU A 18 18.63 -2.44 -2.31
C LEU A 18 17.38 -3.16 -1.79
N ARG A 19 17.15 -3.14 -0.47
CA ARG A 19 15.96 -3.72 0.16
C ARG A 19 14.67 -3.05 -0.35
N TYR A 20 14.62 -1.73 -0.38
CA TYR A 20 13.41 -1.00 -0.78
C TYR A 20 13.16 -1.07 -2.29
N TYR A 21 14.22 -1.09 -3.11
CA TYR A 21 14.10 -1.41 -4.53
C TYR A 21 13.49 -2.79 -4.74
N ARG A 22 13.98 -3.80 -4.00
CA ARG A 22 13.44 -5.16 -4.02
C ARG A 22 11.94 -5.18 -3.69
N VAL A 23 11.50 -4.43 -2.68
CA VAL A 23 10.07 -4.34 -2.31
C VAL A 23 9.25 -3.76 -3.47
N MET A 24 9.64 -2.60 -3.99
CA MET A 24 8.93 -1.97 -5.12
C MET A 24 8.91 -2.87 -6.35
N ARG A 25 10.03 -3.52 -6.67
CA ARG A 25 10.12 -4.44 -7.81
C ARG A 25 9.24 -5.68 -7.59
N THR A 26 9.20 -6.22 -6.38
CA THR A 26 8.31 -7.34 -6.05
C THR A 26 6.84 -6.96 -6.26
N VAL A 27 6.43 -5.79 -5.79
CA VAL A 27 5.08 -5.30 -6.00
C VAL A 27 4.78 -5.18 -7.50
N ARG A 28 5.64 -4.52 -8.28
CA ARG A 28 5.44 -4.35 -9.72
C ARG A 28 5.33 -5.69 -10.44
N GLU A 29 6.25 -6.62 -10.21
CA GLU A 29 6.26 -7.90 -10.89
C GLU A 29 5.05 -8.76 -10.50
N PHE A 30 4.65 -8.70 -9.22
CA PHE A 30 3.45 -9.38 -8.73
C PHE A 30 2.18 -8.87 -9.45
N GLU A 31 2.02 -7.56 -9.57
CA GLU A 31 0.84 -6.95 -10.18
C GLU A 31 0.80 -7.14 -11.71
N GLU A 32 1.92 -6.97 -12.39
CA GLU A 32 2.02 -7.21 -13.84
C GLU A 32 1.73 -8.69 -14.16
N ARG A 33 2.19 -9.61 -13.31
CA ARG A 33 1.88 -11.03 -13.45
C ARG A 33 0.40 -11.31 -13.17
N LEU A 34 -0.19 -10.69 -12.16
CA LEU A 34 -1.63 -10.85 -11.88
C LEU A 34 -2.50 -10.38 -13.03
N HIS A 35 -2.12 -9.29 -13.70
CA HIS A 35 -2.81 -8.84 -14.92
C HIS A 35 -2.86 -9.94 -15.99
N ILE A 36 -1.73 -10.61 -16.22
CA ILE A 36 -1.63 -11.70 -17.21
C ILE A 36 -2.44 -12.92 -16.75
N GLU A 37 -2.29 -13.32 -15.49
CA GLU A 37 -2.94 -14.52 -14.96
C GLU A 37 -4.46 -14.36 -14.81
N PHE A 38 -4.95 -13.16 -14.50
CA PHE A 38 -6.39 -12.89 -14.43
C PHE A 38 -7.07 -13.11 -15.78
N ALA A 39 -6.40 -12.76 -16.88
CA ALA A 39 -6.91 -12.96 -18.23
C ALA A 39 -7.12 -14.44 -18.60
N THR A 40 -6.51 -15.39 -17.86
CA THR A 40 -6.72 -16.84 -18.07
C THR A 40 -8.07 -17.34 -17.55
N GLY A 41 -8.73 -16.56 -16.67
CA GLY A 41 -9.98 -16.94 -16.02
C GLY A 41 -9.83 -17.92 -14.84
N GLU A 42 -8.60 -18.22 -14.41
CA GLU A 42 -8.32 -19.12 -13.28
C GLU A 42 -8.44 -18.43 -11.91
N ILE A 43 -8.32 -17.10 -11.87
CA ILE A 43 -8.40 -16.29 -10.63
C ILE A 43 -9.86 -15.88 -10.40
N PRO A 44 -10.47 -16.27 -9.26
CA PRO A 44 -11.85 -15.93 -8.95
C PRO A 44 -11.99 -14.51 -8.40
N GLY A 45 -13.19 -13.93 -8.54
CA GLY A 45 -13.56 -12.66 -7.93
C GLY A 45 -13.03 -11.44 -8.68
N PHE A 46 -12.82 -10.35 -7.95
CA PHE A 46 -12.33 -9.08 -8.49
C PHE A 46 -10.90 -8.83 -8.06
N VAL A 47 -10.07 -8.38 -9.00
CA VAL A 47 -8.67 -8.00 -8.75
C VAL A 47 -8.49 -6.52 -9.02
N HIS A 48 -7.83 -5.82 -8.09
CA HIS A 48 -7.52 -4.40 -8.18
C HIS A 48 -6.00 -4.25 -8.07
N LEU A 49 -5.34 -3.91 -9.18
CA LEU A 49 -3.89 -3.87 -9.27
C LEU A 49 -3.31 -2.59 -8.65
N TYR A 50 -2.18 -2.73 -7.96
CA TYR A 50 -1.45 -1.66 -7.29
C TYR A 50 -0.33 -1.04 -8.15
N ALA A 51 -0.13 -1.52 -9.38
CA ALA A 51 0.93 -1.06 -10.28
C ALA A 51 0.85 0.46 -10.54
N GLY A 52 1.96 1.14 -10.37
CA GLY A 52 2.12 2.59 -10.44
C GLY A 52 2.18 3.30 -9.08
N GLU A 53 1.82 2.63 -7.99
CA GLU A 53 1.73 3.18 -6.64
C GLU A 53 2.82 2.61 -5.68
N GLU A 54 3.78 1.81 -6.17
CA GLU A 54 4.74 1.01 -5.39
C GLU A 54 5.59 1.82 -4.42
N ALA A 55 5.95 3.05 -4.81
CA ALA A 55 6.76 3.95 -3.98
C ALA A 55 6.04 4.35 -2.70
N ILE A 56 4.70 4.41 -2.71
CA ILE A 56 3.91 4.75 -1.52
C ILE A 56 3.98 3.58 -0.52
N ALA A 57 3.64 2.38 -0.95
CA ALA A 57 3.68 1.21 -0.08
C ALA A 57 5.08 0.99 0.51
N ALA A 58 6.12 1.04 -0.33
CA ALA A 58 7.51 0.86 0.09
C ALA A 58 7.98 1.99 1.01
N GLY A 59 7.75 3.25 0.65
CA GLY A 59 8.21 4.41 1.43
C GLY A 59 7.52 4.52 2.80
N VAL A 60 6.24 4.18 2.87
CA VAL A 60 5.51 4.12 4.15
C VAL A 60 6.01 2.98 5.01
N CYS A 61 6.01 1.75 4.49
CA CYS A 61 6.38 0.57 5.28
C CYS A 61 7.86 0.54 5.65
N ALA A 62 8.74 1.24 4.92
CA ALA A 62 10.15 1.40 5.26
C ALA A 62 10.38 2.05 6.65
N ASN A 63 9.42 2.81 7.15
CA ASN A 63 9.47 3.50 8.44
C ASN A 63 8.80 2.71 9.57
N LEU A 64 8.20 1.57 9.25
CA LEU A 64 7.45 0.77 10.21
C LEU A 64 8.28 -0.41 10.74
N ARG A 65 8.02 -0.76 11.97
CA ARG A 65 8.55 -1.98 12.61
C ARG A 65 7.61 -3.16 12.36
N ASP A 66 8.06 -4.35 12.63
CA ASP A 66 7.27 -5.58 12.49
C ASP A 66 6.03 -5.56 13.39
N ASP A 67 6.11 -4.93 14.58
CA ASP A 67 5.03 -4.81 15.55
C ASP A 67 4.09 -3.61 15.33
N ASP A 68 4.34 -2.76 14.33
CA ASP A 68 3.41 -1.74 13.87
C ASP A 68 2.34 -2.33 12.96
N TYR A 69 1.22 -1.64 12.85
CA TYR A 69 0.08 -2.15 12.09
C TYR A 69 -0.28 -1.29 10.89
N ILE A 70 -0.75 -1.95 9.83
CA ILE A 70 -1.36 -1.26 8.70
C ILE A 70 -2.76 -1.80 8.41
N ALA A 71 -3.67 -0.92 7.97
CA ALA A 71 -4.95 -1.28 7.37
C ALA A 71 -4.98 -0.77 5.94
N SER A 72 -5.41 -1.61 5.03
CA SER A 72 -5.36 -1.35 3.59
C SER A 72 -6.75 -1.21 2.96
N THR A 73 -6.77 -1.07 1.66
CA THR A 73 -7.95 -0.95 0.80
C THR A 73 -8.18 -2.24 0.00
N HIS A 74 -9.12 -2.21 -0.95
CA HIS A 74 -9.31 -3.27 -1.95
C HIS A 74 -8.10 -3.45 -2.89
N ARG A 75 -7.21 -2.45 -2.98
CA ARG A 75 -5.94 -2.45 -3.74
C ARG A 75 -4.77 -2.72 -2.79
N GLY A 76 -4.82 -3.84 -2.07
CA GLY A 76 -3.97 -4.07 -0.91
C GLY A 76 -2.69 -4.84 -1.15
N HIS A 77 -2.42 -5.34 -2.35
CA HIS A 77 -1.27 -6.24 -2.60
C HIS A 77 0.07 -5.55 -2.31
N GLY A 78 0.25 -4.32 -2.82
CA GLY A 78 1.47 -3.55 -2.58
C GLY A 78 1.72 -3.31 -1.10
N HIS A 79 0.69 -2.95 -0.34
CA HIS A 79 0.77 -2.76 1.10
C HIS A 79 1.14 -4.05 1.85
N ALA A 80 0.51 -5.16 1.48
CA ALA A 80 0.77 -6.46 2.08
C ALA A 80 2.22 -6.91 1.83
N ILE A 81 2.71 -6.81 0.59
CA ILE A 81 4.10 -7.13 0.23
C ILE A 81 5.06 -6.21 0.98
N ALA A 82 4.81 -4.91 0.99
CA ALA A 82 5.68 -3.95 1.67
C ALA A 82 5.72 -4.14 3.19
N LYS A 83 4.62 -4.62 3.79
CA LYS A 83 4.56 -4.96 5.22
C LYS A 83 5.21 -6.30 5.56
N GLY A 84 5.53 -7.12 4.55
CA GLY A 84 6.26 -8.38 4.73
C GLY A 84 5.39 -9.64 4.67
N CYS A 85 4.18 -9.58 4.12
CA CYS A 85 3.38 -10.77 3.85
C CYS A 85 4.08 -11.70 2.86
N ASP A 86 3.92 -13.01 3.03
CA ASP A 86 4.52 -14.00 2.13
C ASP A 86 3.91 -13.95 0.72
N VAL A 87 4.76 -13.64 -0.26
CA VAL A 87 4.37 -13.48 -1.67
C VAL A 87 3.77 -14.76 -2.26
N ARG A 88 4.29 -15.94 -1.89
CA ARG A 88 3.78 -17.24 -2.36
C ARG A 88 2.41 -17.54 -1.75
N GLY A 89 2.26 -17.29 -0.45
CA GLY A 89 0.98 -17.39 0.24
C GLY A 89 -0.06 -16.40 -0.28
N MET A 90 0.35 -15.18 -0.64
CA MET A 90 -0.54 -14.20 -1.27
C MET A 90 -0.99 -14.66 -2.66
N MET A 91 -0.08 -15.16 -3.50
CA MET A 91 -0.44 -15.68 -4.82
C MET A 91 -1.42 -16.86 -4.71
N ALA A 92 -1.16 -17.80 -3.80
CA ALA A 92 -2.06 -18.90 -3.53
C ALA A 92 -3.44 -18.43 -3.03
N GLU A 93 -3.49 -17.38 -2.21
CA GLU A 93 -4.74 -16.77 -1.73
C GLU A 93 -5.58 -16.20 -2.87
N ILE A 94 -4.95 -15.46 -3.78
CA ILE A 94 -5.64 -14.85 -4.92
C ILE A 94 -6.18 -15.92 -5.88
N TYR A 95 -5.47 -17.04 -6.02
CA TYR A 95 -5.99 -18.22 -6.74
C TYR A 95 -7.05 -19.02 -5.95
N GLY A 96 -7.43 -18.58 -4.74
CA GLY A 96 -8.43 -19.24 -3.91
C GLY A 96 -7.98 -20.56 -3.32
N LYS A 97 -6.68 -20.82 -3.13
CA LYS A 97 -6.12 -22.10 -2.71
C LYS A 97 -6.02 -22.25 -1.20
N ALA A 98 -6.14 -23.49 -0.72
CA ALA A 98 -6.05 -23.82 0.71
C ALA A 98 -4.72 -23.41 1.37
N THR A 99 -3.64 -23.31 0.60
CA THR A 99 -2.32 -22.85 1.04
C THR A 99 -2.16 -21.34 1.05
N GLY A 100 -3.21 -20.59 0.65
CA GLY A 100 -3.25 -19.15 0.72
C GLY A 100 -3.13 -18.64 2.15
N ILE A 101 -2.64 -17.41 2.29
CA ILE A 101 -2.37 -16.74 3.58
C ILE A 101 -3.64 -16.63 4.45
N CYS A 102 -4.82 -16.53 3.82
CA CYS A 102 -6.14 -16.59 4.44
C CYS A 102 -6.88 -17.89 4.09
N ARG A 103 -6.18 -18.95 3.71
CA ARG A 103 -6.70 -20.27 3.34
C ARG A 103 -7.66 -20.26 2.16
N GLY A 104 -7.47 -19.33 1.22
CA GLY A 104 -8.29 -19.18 0.02
C GLY A 104 -9.66 -18.53 0.27
N LYS A 105 -9.89 -17.91 1.43
CA LYS A 105 -11.18 -17.30 1.81
C LYS A 105 -11.25 -15.81 1.56
N GLY A 106 -10.11 -15.12 1.55
CA GLY A 106 -10.02 -13.67 1.39
C GLY A 106 -9.95 -13.23 -0.06
N GLY A 107 -9.24 -13.95 -0.89
CA GLY A 107 -8.94 -13.56 -2.25
C GLY A 107 -8.15 -12.25 -2.31
N SER A 108 -8.16 -11.58 -3.48
CA SER A 108 -7.41 -10.35 -3.73
C SER A 108 -7.69 -9.22 -2.72
N MET A 109 -8.96 -9.01 -2.36
CA MET A 109 -9.36 -7.82 -1.59
C MET A 109 -9.35 -7.99 -0.07
N HIS A 110 -9.01 -9.19 0.47
CA HIS A 110 -9.12 -9.44 1.91
C HIS A 110 -7.89 -10.18 2.47
N ILE A 111 -6.71 -9.95 1.86
CA ILE A 111 -5.45 -10.47 2.38
C ILE A 111 -5.18 -9.85 3.75
N ALA A 112 -4.92 -10.70 4.74
CA ALA A 112 -4.59 -10.29 6.10
C ALA A 112 -3.49 -11.19 6.67
N ASP A 113 -2.56 -10.60 7.42
CA ASP A 113 -1.53 -11.32 8.16
C ASP A 113 -1.17 -10.56 9.44
N LEU A 114 -1.80 -10.95 10.53
CA LEU A 114 -1.59 -10.32 11.82
C LEU A 114 -0.18 -10.55 12.39
N ALA A 115 0.53 -11.59 11.92
CA ALA A 115 1.88 -11.89 12.38
C ALA A 115 2.89 -10.80 11.95
N VAL A 116 2.64 -10.17 10.82
CA VAL A 116 3.45 -9.05 10.32
C VAL A 116 2.73 -7.69 10.49
N GLY A 117 1.61 -7.64 11.19
CA GLY A 117 0.87 -6.40 11.44
C GLY A 117 0.00 -5.91 10.27
N MET A 118 -0.27 -6.76 9.26
CA MET A 118 -1.24 -6.46 8.20
C MET A 118 -2.65 -6.80 8.71
N LEU A 119 -3.43 -5.79 9.13
CA LEU A 119 -4.81 -5.97 9.65
C LEU A 119 -5.76 -6.49 8.58
N GLY A 120 -5.50 -6.14 7.33
CA GLY A 120 -6.22 -6.64 6.18
C GLY A 120 -6.38 -5.61 5.06
N ALA A 121 -6.42 -6.13 3.84
CA ALA A 121 -7.06 -5.49 2.71
C ALA A 121 -8.58 -5.48 2.97
N ASN A 122 -9.31 -4.51 2.42
CA ASN A 122 -10.71 -4.32 2.77
C ASN A 122 -11.52 -3.78 1.58
N GLY A 123 -12.52 -4.53 1.15
CA GLY A 123 -13.47 -4.08 0.14
C GLY A 123 -14.43 -2.99 0.61
N ILE A 124 -14.52 -2.74 1.93
CA ILE A 124 -15.37 -1.65 2.47
C ILE A 124 -14.60 -0.33 2.39
N VAL A 125 -15.04 0.56 1.51
CA VAL A 125 -14.44 1.87 1.32
C VAL A 125 -14.56 2.70 2.61
N GLY A 126 -13.43 3.18 3.13
CA GLY A 126 -13.37 3.89 4.41
C GLY A 126 -13.37 2.99 5.65
N GLY A 127 -13.22 1.67 5.50
CA GLY A 127 -13.17 0.72 6.62
C GLY A 127 -11.85 0.70 7.38
N GLY A 128 -10.73 1.04 6.74
CA GLY A 128 -9.40 1.04 7.34
C GLY A 128 -9.17 2.08 8.46
N PRO A 129 -9.56 3.35 8.27
CA PRO A 129 -9.32 4.42 9.25
C PRO A 129 -9.81 4.12 10.67
N PRO A 130 -11.03 3.64 10.92
CA PRO A 130 -11.47 3.29 12.28
C PRO A 130 -10.71 2.11 12.87
N LEU A 131 -10.24 1.14 12.07
CA LEU A 131 -9.43 0.03 12.55
C LEU A 131 -8.10 0.51 13.14
N VAL A 132 -7.40 1.42 12.45
CA VAL A 132 -6.15 1.97 12.99
C VAL A 132 -6.35 2.86 14.21
N CYS A 133 -7.49 3.53 14.34
CA CYS A 133 -7.85 4.19 15.58
C CYS A 133 -7.95 3.19 16.76
N GLY A 134 -8.51 2.00 16.52
CA GLY A 134 -8.55 0.92 17.51
C GLY A 134 -7.16 0.46 17.91
N VAL A 135 -6.24 0.29 16.96
CA VAL A 135 -4.84 -0.06 17.24
C VAL A 135 -4.13 1.06 18.00
N GLY A 136 -4.29 2.31 17.58
CA GLY A 136 -3.73 3.45 18.30
C GLY A 136 -4.23 3.55 19.73
N LEU A 137 -5.51 3.26 19.97
CA LEU A 137 -6.06 3.17 21.32
C LEU A 137 -5.44 2.02 22.11
N LYS A 138 -5.28 0.84 21.49
CA LYS A 138 -4.57 -0.29 22.10
C LYS A 138 -3.17 0.12 22.54
N ALA A 139 -2.40 0.75 21.66
CA ALA A 139 -1.03 1.19 21.95
C ALA A 139 -0.97 2.11 23.18
N ARG A 140 -1.90 3.09 23.25
CA ARG A 140 -2.01 3.99 24.39
C ARG A 140 -2.38 3.27 25.70
N VAL A 141 -3.37 2.39 25.65
CA VAL A 141 -3.86 1.66 26.84
C VAL A 141 -2.78 0.70 27.37
N THR A 142 -2.03 0.06 26.48
CA THR A 142 -0.96 -0.88 26.85
C THR A 142 0.39 -0.19 27.10
N GLY A 143 0.49 1.12 26.86
CA GLY A 143 1.72 1.88 27.09
C GLY A 143 2.88 1.51 26.13
N THR A 144 2.54 1.10 24.89
CA THR A 144 3.53 0.84 23.84
C THR A 144 3.69 2.04 22.93
N ASP A 145 4.80 2.08 22.18
CA ASP A 145 5.09 3.10 21.17
C ASP A 145 4.75 2.65 19.74
N GLN A 146 3.92 1.59 19.62
CA GLN A 146 3.42 1.11 18.33
C GLN A 146 2.64 2.19 17.59
N VAL A 147 2.79 2.24 16.28
CA VAL A 147 2.00 3.11 15.40
C VAL A 147 1.11 2.29 14.47
N ALA A 148 0.06 2.93 13.98
CA ALA A 148 -0.83 2.32 13.01
C ALA A 148 -1.05 3.23 11.81
N VAL A 149 -0.98 2.67 10.60
CA VAL A 149 -1.16 3.38 9.34
C VAL A 149 -2.40 2.88 8.62
N SER A 150 -3.26 3.81 8.19
CA SER A 150 -4.38 3.51 7.30
C SER A 150 -4.09 4.04 5.91
N PHE A 151 -4.18 3.18 4.91
CA PHE A 151 -4.21 3.60 3.50
C PHE A 151 -5.66 3.82 3.07
N THR A 152 -5.89 4.84 2.25
CA THR A 152 -7.21 5.21 1.76
C THR A 152 -7.07 5.88 0.40
N GLY A 153 -7.90 5.56 -0.58
CA GLY A 153 -7.92 6.27 -1.86
C GLY A 153 -8.56 7.65 -1.76
N ASP A 154 -8.37 8.49 -2.76
CA ASP A 154 -8.97 9.83 -2.89
C ASP A 154 -10.50 9.78 -2.76
N GLY A 155 -11.18 8.86 -3.44
CA GLY A 155 -12.61 8.63 -3.29
C GLY A 155 -13.00 8.20 -1.88
N GLY A 156 -12.23 7.29 -1.28
CA GLY A 156 -12.44 6.78 0.09
C GLY A 156 -12.32 7.86 1.16
N SER A 157 -11.52 8.89 0.92
CA SER A 157 -11.35 10.02 1.83
C SER A 157 -12.63 10.85 2.02
N ASN A 158 -13.67 10.64 1.19
CA ASN A 158 -14.96 11.30 1.32
C ASN A 158 -15.96 10.51 2.19
N GLN A 159 -15.62 9.32 2.66
CA GLN A 159 -16.45 8.57 3.58
C GLN A 159 -16.49 9.26 4.94
N GLY A 160 -17.68 9.24 5.58
CA GLY A 160 -17.84 9.81 6.94
C GLY A 160 -16.88 9.17 7.94
N THR A 161 -16.68 7.86 7.85
CA THR A 161 -15.74 7.10 8.70
C THR A 161 -14.31 7.61 8.64
N PHE A 162 -13.84 8.10 7.48
CA PHE A 162 -12.52 8.72 7.36
C PHE A 162 -12.43 10.00 8.20
N LEU A 163 -13.40 10.92 8.02
CA LEU A 163 -13.41 12.19 8.75
C LEU A 163 -13.64 12.01 10.26
N GLU A 164 -14.52 11.09 10.64
CA GLU A 164 -14.75 10.71 12.03
C GLU A 164 -13.49 10.13 12.67
N SER A 165 -12.71 9.33 11.93
CA SER A 165 -11.45 8.76 12.41
C SER A 165 -10.37 9.82 12.59
N LEU A 166 -10.27 10.81 11.71
CA LEU A 166 -9.36 11.96 11.89
C LEU A 166 -9.70 12.72 13.17
N ASN A 167 -10.98 13.01 13.39
CA ASN A 167 -11.44 13.68 14.60
C ASN A 167 -11.15 12.85 15.85
N LEU A 168 -11.50 11.56 15.85
CA LEU A 168 -11.26 10.66 16.98
C LEU A 168 -9.77 10.56 17.32
N ALA A 169 -8.93 10.37 16.30
CA ALA A 169 -7.50 10.29 16.47
C ALA A 169 -6.90 11.57 17.04
N ALA A 170 -7.39 12.74 16.60
CA ALA A 170 -6.99 14.04 17.13
C ALA A 170 -7.37 14.20 18.61
N VAL A 171 -8.66 13.99 18.93
CA VAL A 171 -9.20 14.15 20.30
C VAL A 171 -8.48 13.24 21.30
N TRP A 172 -8.18 12.01 20.88
CA TRP A 172 -7.50 11.04 21.74
C TRP A 172 -5.99 11.04 21.57
N ASN A 173 -5.43 11.89 20.74
CA ASN A 173 -3.99 11.98 20.46
C ASN A 173 -3.38 10.59 20.14
N LEU A 174 -4.01 9.85 19.20
CA LEU A 174 -3.64 8.49 18.88
C LEU A 174 -2.36 8.44 18.00
N PRO A 175 -1.49 7.44 18.17
CA PRO A 175 -0.32 7.24 17.32
C PRO A 175 -0.72 6.62 15.97
N THR A 176 -1.48 7.38 15.17
CA THR A 176 -2.01 6.93 13.88
C THR A 176 -1.58 7.85 12.75
N ILE A 177 -1.38 7.26 11.57
CA ILE A 177 -1.02 7.97 10.35
C ILE A 177 -2.05 7.61 9.29
N PHE A 178 -2.62 8.61 8.64
CA PHE A 178 -3.57 8.45 7.56
C PHE A 178 -2.87 8.80 6.24
N VAL A 179 -2.71 7.81 5.36
CA VAL A 179 -2.10 7.97 4.03
C VAL A 179 -3.22 7.93 3.00
N VAL A 180 -3.33 8.99 2.21
CA VAL A 180 -4.27 9.06 1.10
C VAL A 180 -3.51 8.89 -0.21
N GLU A 181 -3.82 7.82 -0.93
CA GLU A 181 -3.34 7.53 -2.27
C GLU A 181 -4.25 8.25 -3.27
N ASN A 182 -3.90 9.49 -3.58
CA ASN A 182 -4.66 10.30 -4.53
C ASN A 182 -4.20 9.98 -5.96
N ASN A 183 -4.84 8.97 -6.56
CA ASN A 183 -4.55 8.53 -7.92
C ASN A 183 -5.41 9.21 -8.99
N GLY A 184 -6.18 10.22 -8.61
CA GLY A 184 -6.94 11.06 -9.52
C GLY A 184 -8.29 10.49 -9.96
N TYR A 185 -8.70 9.32 -9.43
CA TYR A 185 -9.97 8.71 -9.83
C TYR A 185 -10.61 7.92 -8.69
N ALA A 186 -11.77 8.40 -8.22
CA ALA A 186 -12.66 7.61 -7.38
C ALA A 186 -13.43 6.63 -8.29
N GLU A 187 -12.89 5.43 -8.50
CA GLU A 187 -13.27 4.50 -9.56
C GLU A 187 -13.13 5.17 -10.94
N ALA A 188 -14.23 5.60 -11.54
CA ALA A 188 -14.28 6.33 -12.81
C ALA A 188 -14.55 7.84 -12.63
N THR A 189 -14.70 8.32 -11.37
CA THR A 189 -15.09 9.70 -11.08
C THR A 189 -13.88 10.57 -10.85
N SER A 190 -13.71 11.59 -11.69
CA SER A 190 -12.64 12.60 -11.57
C SER A 190 -12.77 13.42 -10.27
N PRO A 191 -11.66 13.90 -9.68
CA PRO A 191 -11.65 14.76 -8.50
C PRO A 191 -12.54 15.98 -8.60
N MET A 192 -12.70 16.54 -9.80
CA MET A 192 -13.58 17.67 -10.07
C MET A 192 -15.03 17.43 -9.58
N PHE A 193 -15.49 16.19 -9.57
CA PHE A 193 -16.85 15.83 -9.19
C PHE A 193 -17.01 15.29 -7.78
N HIS A 194 -15.92 14.84 -7.13
CA HIS A 194 -16.02 14.24 -5.82
C HIS A 194 -15.23 14.95 -4.72
N GLN A 195 -14.36 15.92 -5.08
CA GLN A 195 -13.48 16.58 -4.12
C GLN A 195 -13.71 18.08 -4.10
N ALA A 196 -14.10 18.62 -2.95
CA ALA A 196 -14.13 20.05 -2.72
C ALA A 196 -12.73 20.52 -2.29
N GLY A 197 -12.07 21.28 -3.15
CA GLY A 197 -10.69 21.75 -2.93
C GLY A 197 -9.64 20.90 -3.67
N ILE A 198 -8.42 21.42 -3.73
CA ILE A 198 -7.35 20.89 -4.56
C ILE A 198 -6.56 19.80 -3.84
N GLU A 199 -6.46 19.89 -2.50
CA GLU A 199 -5.63 19.03 -1.66
C GLU A 199 -6.44 18.41 -0.54
N ILE A 200 -6.41 17.08 -0.47
CA ILE A 200 -7.09 16.31 0.58
C ILE A 200 -6.38 16.54 1.93
N ALA A 201 -5.05 16.69 1.92
CA ALA A 201 -4.25 16.94 3.11
C ALA A 201 -4.72 18.17 3.91
N LYS A 202 -5.30 19.19 3.25
CA LYS A 202 -5.86 20.37 3.93
C LYS A 202 -7.06 20.08 4.84
N ARG A 203 -7.68 18.91 4.71
CA ARG A 203 -8.71 18.48 5.64
C ARG A 203 -8.18 18.31 7.07
N ALA A 204 -6.87 18.04 7.20
CA ALA A 204 -6.19 17.91 8.48
C ALA A 204 -6.29 19.21 9.33
N ASP A 205 -6.26 20.37 8.67
CA ASP A 205 -6.36 21.68 9.35
C ASP A 205 -7.65 21.81 10.16
N GLY A 206 -8.77 21.27 9.64
CA GLY A 206 -10.06 21.26 10.31
C GLY A 206 -10.09 20.47 11.62
N PHE A 207 -9.14 19.57 11.81
CA PHE A 207 -9.00 18.72 13.00
C PHE A 207 -7.75 19.09 13.83
N GLY A 208 -7.00 20.10 13.43
CA GLY A 208 -5.77 20.51 14.12
C GLY A 208 -4.61 19.52 13.94
N LEU A 209 -4.59 18.75 12.84
CA LEU A 209 -3.55 17.78 12.51
C LEU A 209 -2.56 18.35 11.50
N PRO A 210 -1.29 17.92 11.52
CA PRO A 210 -0.39 18.19 10.41
C PRO A 210 -0.82 17.42 9.17
N GLY A 211 -0.85 18.12 8.03
CA GLY A 211 -1.12 17.56 6.71
C GLY A 211 0.07 17.80 5.79
N ALA A 212 0.47 16.79 5.02
CA ALA A 212 1.52 16.89 4.02
C ALA A 212 1.03 16.40 2.66
N VAL A 213 1.49 17.03 1.57
CA VAL A 213 1.28 16.59 0.18
C VAL A 213 2.63 16.23 -0.41
N VAL A 214 2.75 15.02 -0.95
CA VAL A 214 3.98 14.52 -1.56
C VAL A 214 3.73 13.94 -2.95
N ASP A 215 4.77 13.89 -3.76
CA ASP A 215 4.76 13.11 -5.00
C ASP A 215 4.85 11.62 -4.65
N GLY A 216 3.77 10.90 -4.87
CA GLY A 216 3.66 9.46 -4.59
C GLY A 216 4.48 8.56 -5.54
N HIS A 217 5.08 9.13 -6.61
CA HIS A 217 6.02 8.42 -7.46
C HIS A 217 7.47 8.51 -6.94
N ASP A 218 7.77 9.47 -6.05
CA ASP A 218 9.08 9.62 -5.43
C ASP A 218 9.15 8.89 -4.08
N PHE A 219 9.80 7.72 -4.08
CA PHE A 219 10.03 6.93 -2.87
C PHE A 219 10.63 7.77 -1.72
N PHE A 220 11.60 8.63 -2.01
CA PHE A 220 12.30 9.40 -0.99
C PHE A 220 11.41 10.47 -0.36
N ALA A 221 10.54 11.10 -1.16
CA ALA A 221 9.56 12.06 -0.66
C ALA A 221 8.53 11.39 0.25
N VAL A 222 8.02 10.21 -0.14
CA VAL A 222 7.10 9.41 0.69
C VAL A 222 7.79 8.92 1.96
N TYR A 223 9.02 8.40 1.84
CA TYR A 223 9.81 7.93 2.98
C TYR A 223 9.98 9.04 4.02
N GLU A 224 10.42 10.24 3.62
CA GLU A 224 10.72 11.33 4.53
C GLU A 224 9.45 11.85 5.23
N ALA A 225 8.37 12.11 4.49
CA ALA A 225 7.10 12.53 5.08
C ALA A 225 6.55 11.50 6.08
N THR A 226 6.74 10.21 5.77
CA THR A 226 6.31 9.14 6.68
C THR A 226 7.22 9.04 7.89
N ARG A 227 8.54 9.21 7.74
CA ARG A 227 9.51 9.24 8.85
C ARG A 227 9.12 10.29 9.88
N GLU A 228 8.86 11.51 9.45
CA GLU A 228 8.41 12.60 10.33
C GLU A 228 7.09 12.26 11.03
N ALA A 229 6.11 11.69 10.30
CA ALA A 229 4.82 11.31 10.85
C ALA A 229 4.95 10.18 11.89
N VAL A 230 5.80 9.18 11.63
CA VAL A 230 6.08 8.06 12.56
C VAL A 230 6.79 8.57 13.81
N GLU A 231 7.83 9.39 13.67
CA GLU A 231 8.55 9.99 14.80
C GLU A 231 7.61 10.82 15.68
N ARG A 232 6.75 11.62 15.04
CA ARG A 232 5.72 12.40 15.73
C ARG A 232 4.77 11.48 16.51
N ALA A 233 4.23 10.45 15.88
CA ALA A 233 3.27 9.53 16.50
C ALA A 233 3.90 8.80 17.69
N ARG A 234 5.13 8.24 17.53
CA ARG A 234 5.85 7.51 18.60
C ARG A 234 6.23 8.41 19.77
N SER A 235 6.55 9.68 19.53
CA SER A 235 6.87 10.65 20.59
C SER A 235 5.64 11.22 21.29
N GLY A 236 4.44 10.74 20.96
CA GLY A 236 3.19 11.22 21.55
C GLY A 236 2.70 12.54 20.96
N GLY A 237 3.23 12.95 19.80
CA GLY A 237 2.81 14.15 19.07
C GLY A 237 1.48 13.99 18.31
N GLY A 238 0.86 12.81 18.35
CA GLY A 238 -0.45 12.53 17.78
C GLY A 238 -0.46 12.17 16.30
N PRO A 239 -1.64 12.15 15.66
CA PRO A 239 -1.81 11.68 14.29
C PRO A 239 -1.31 12.67 13.23
N SER A 240 -1.16 12.17 12.01
CA SER A 240 -0.81 12.95 10.81
C SER A 240 -1.59 12.47 9.60
N LEU A 241 -1.79 13.35 8.60
CA LEU A 241 -2.39 13.04 7.31
C LEU A 241 -1.37 13.30 6.20
N ILE A 242 -1.10 12.29 5.37
CA ILE A 242 -0.21 12.38 4.21
C ILE A 242 -1.02 12.12 2.95
N GLU A 243 -1.04 13.05 2.01
CA GLU A 243 -1.60 12.87 0.67
C GLU A 243 -0.47 12.59 -0.31
N CYS A 244 -0.47 11.39 -0.89
CA CYS A 244 0.47 10.97 -1.93
C CYS A 244 -0.21 11.11 -3.29
N LYS A 245 0.25 12.03 -4.14
CA LYS A 245 -0.27 12.18 -5.50
C LYS A 245 0.43 11.20 -6.42
N VAL A 246 -0.35 10.36 -7.07
CA VAL A 246 0.16 9.23 -7.86
C VAL A 246 -0.78 8.93 -9.03
N LEU A 247 -0.40 8.01 -9.90
CA LEU A 247 -1.27 7.46 -10.95
C LEU A 247 -1.23 5.94 -10.90
N ARG A 248 -2.41 5.29 -10.82
CA ARG A 248 -2.50 3.85 -11.04
C ARG A 248 -2.37 3.54 -12.53
N TYR A 249 -1.65 2.47 -12.90
CA TYR A 249 -1.42 2.14 -14.31
C TYR A 249 -2.59 1.41 -14.97
N TYR A 250 -3.30 0.60 -14.23
CA TYR A 250 -4.46 -0.16 -14.72
C TYR A 250 -5.78 0.54 -14.38
N GLY A 251 -6.88 0.01 -14.84
CA GLY A 251 -8.22 0.46 -14.48
C GLY A 251 -8.51 0.34 -12.98
N HIS A 252 -9.72 0.67 -12.58
CA HIS A 252 -10.11 0.53 -11.18
C HIS A 252 -10.01 -0.92 -10.74
N PHE A 253 -10.47 -1.84 -11.57
CA PHE A 253 -10.35 -3.31 -11.40
C PHE A 253 -10.01 -3.96 -12.75
N GLU A 254 -9.61 -5.22 -12.72
CA GLU A 254 -9.41 -6.00 -13.95
C GLU A 254 -10.73 -6.20 -14.70
N GLY A 255 -10.77 -5.72 -15.96
CA GLY A 255 -11.99 -5.64 -16.77
C GLY A 255 -12.57 -4.23 -16.92
N ASP A 256 -12.04 -3.23 -16.22
CA ASP A 256 -12.41 -1.82 -16.42
C ASP A 256 -11.92 -1.31 -17.78
N GLN A 257 -12.85 -0.83 -18.61
CA GLN A 257 -12.54 -0.34 -19.96
C GLN A 257 -11.81 1.01 -20.01
N GLN A 258 -11.70 1.72 -18.88
CA GLN A 258 -10.97 2.98 -18.72
C GLN A 258 -11.38 4.11 -19.69
N THR A 259 -12.61 4.13 -20.15
CA THR A 259 -13.12 5.13 -21.11
C THR A 259 -13.17 6.56 -20.54
N TYR A 260 -12.95 6.72 -19.25
CA TYR A 260 -12.91 8.00 -18.53
C TYR A 260 -11.51 8.64 -18.51
N ARG A 261 -10.47 7.94 -19.00
CA ARG A 261 -9.07 8.39 -19.02
C ARG A 261 -8.65 8.89 -20.39
N ASP A 262 -7.68 9.80 -20.38
CA ASP A 262 -6.93 10.11 -21.58
C ASP A 262 -6.08 8.89 -21.99
N PRO A 263 -6.12 8.44 -23.26
CA PRO A 263 -5.32 7.30 -23.72
C PRO A 263 -3.82 7.45 -23.50
N ASP A 264 -3.30 8.67 -23.49
CA ASP A 264 -1.87 8.96 -23.34
C ASP A 264 -1.44 9.09 -21.86
N GLU A 265 -2.38 9.15 -20.91
CA GLU A 265 -2.09 9.39 -19.50
C GLU A 265 -1.16 8.32 -18.89
N VAL A 266 -1.47 7.05 -19.09
CA VAL A 266 -0.67 5.93 -18.55
C VAL A 266 0.64 5.75 -19.29
N PRO A 267 0.68 5.75 -20.63
CA PRO A 267 1.94 5.76 -21.39
C PRO A 267 2.90 6.87 -20.96
N ASP A 268 2.40 8.09 -20.80
CA ASP A 268 3.21 9.23 -20.36
C ASP A 268 3.72 9.04 -18.92
N ALA A 269 2.87 8.56 -18.01
CA ALA A 269 3.26 8.29 -16.64
C ALA A 269 4.32 7.16 -16.54
N ARG A 270 4.16 6.08 -17.29
CA ARG A 270 5.17 5.00 -17.36
C ARG A 270 6.50 5.50 -17.91
N ALA A 271 6.51 6.41 -18.87
CA ALA A 271 7.73 6.96 -19.44
C ALA A 271 8.45 7.97 -18.52
N ASN A 272 7.68 8.79 -17.80
CA ASN A 272 8.21 9.98 -17.12
C ASN A 272 8.11 9.93 -15.58
N LYS A 273 7.19 9.11 -15.03
CA LYS A 273 6.89 9.07 -13.59
C LYS A 273 6.93 7.66 -12.99
N ASP A 274 7.53 6.68 -13.70
CA ASP A 274 7.67 5.35 -13.13
C ASP A 274 8.60 5.39 -11.92
N CYS A 275 8.06 5.02 -10.75
CA CYS A 275 8.78 5.13 -9.48
C CYS A 275 10.04 4.27 -9.42
N LEU A 276 10.06 3.10 -10.08
CA LEU A 276 11.25 2.24 -10.19
C LEU A 276 12.33 2.92 -11.01
N LEU A 277 11.98 3.53 -12.16
CA LEU A 277 12.93 4.26 -12.99
C LEU A 277 13.45 5.53 -12.29
N LEU A 278 12.58 6.24 -11.56
CA LEU A 278 12.99 7.41 -10.80
C LEU A 278 13.96 7.04 -9.67
N PHE A 279 13.66 5.96 -8.95
CA PHE A 279 14.53 5.43 -7.91
C PHE A 279 15.88 4.97 -8.47
N GLU A 280 15.88 4.14 -9.53
CA GLU A 280 17.08 3.65 -10.20
C GLU A 280 17.99 4.80 -10.65
N ARG A 281 17.42 5.78 -11.39
CA ARG A 281 18.15 6.96 -11.88
C ARG A 281 18.83 7.71 -10.75
N ARG A 282 18.14 7.88 -9.62
CA ARG A 282 18.70 8.60 -8.47
C ARG A 282 19.83 7.81 -7.81
N VAL A 283 19.60 6.56 -7.40
CA VAL A 283 20.58 5.78 -6.64
C VAL A 283 21.83 5.42 -7.46
N THR A 284 21.68 5.23 -8.77
CA THR A 284 22.82 4.98 -9.67
C THR A 284 23.54 6.28 -10.07
N GLY A 285 22.79 7.37 -10.30
CA GLY A 285 23.35 8.68 -10.61
C GLY A 285 24.18 9.25 -9.47
N ASP A 286 23.75 9.03 -8.23
CA ASP A 286 24.48 9.44 -7.01
C ASP A 286 25.58 8.43 -6.62
N GLY A 287 25.75 7.32 -7.37
CA GLY A 287 26.77 6.31 -7.10
C GLY A 287 26.54 5.49 -5.83
N LEU A 288 25.31 5.46 -5.30
CA LEU A 288 24.94 4.75 -4.06
C LEU A 288 24.77 3.26 -4.28
N VAL A 289 24.26 2.85 -5.45
CA VAL A 289 24.01 1.47 -5.86
C VAL A 289 24.41 1.27 -7.31
N GLY A 290 24.93 0.10 -7.66
CA GLY A 290 25.28 -0.25 -9.04
C GLY A 290 24.07 -0.73 -9.84
N ALA A 291 23.95 -0.38 -11.12
CA ALA A 291 22.86 -0.82 -11.98
C ALA A 291 22.82 -2.37 -12.15
N ASP A 292 23.99 -3.04 -12.10
CA ASP A 292 24.04 -4.51 -12.15
C ASP A 292 23.38 -5.18 -10.96
N GLU A 293 23.43 -4.56 -9.79
CA GLU A 293 22.80 -5.07 -8.57
C GLU A 293 21.29 -4.96 -8.65
N LEU A 294 20.78 -3.85 -9.20
CA LEU A 294 19.33 -3.69 -9.42
C LEU A 294 18.83 -4.72 -10.44
N ARG A 295 19.57 -4.94 -11.54
CA ARG A 295 19.23 -5.99 -12.53
C ARG A 295 19.27 -7.41 -11.96
N ALA A 296 20.19 -7.69 -11.03
CA ALA A 296 20.21 -8.97 -10.34
C ALA A 296 18.93 -9.18 -9.49
N ILE A 297 18.49 -8.13 -8.79
CA ILE A 297 17.21 -8.15 -8.05
C ILE A 297 16.04 -8.40 -9.00
N ASP A 298 16.00 -7.73 -10.15
CA ASP A 298 14.93 -7.94 -11.15
C ASP A 298 14.82 -9.41 -11.57
N GLY A 299 15.95 -10.07 -11.85
CA GLY A 299 15.98 -11.48 -12.21
C GLY A 299 15.54 -12.43 -11.09
N GLU A 300 15.95 -12.13 -9.85
CA GLU A 300 15.53 -12.90 -8.69
C GLU A 300 14.02 -12.79 -8.45
N ILE A 301 13.47 -11.57 -8.57
CA ILE A 301 12.03 -11.32 -8.35
C ILE A 301 11.19 -11.96 -9.45
N ALA A 302 11.59 -11.84 -10.73
CA ALA A 302 10.90 -12.52 -11.82
C ALA A 302 10.81 -14.03 -11.57
N THR A 303 11.90 -14.65 -11.14
CA THR A 303 11.93 -16.08 -10.77
C THR A 303 11.00 -16.39 -9.61
N LEU A 304 11.03 -15.57 -8.55
CA LEU A 304 10.14 -15.74 -7.38
C LEU A 304 8.67 -15.74 -7.79
N ILE A 305 8.26 -14.78 -8.63
CA ILE A 305 6.87 -14.66 -9.06
C ILE A 305 6.47 -15.81 -9.99
N ASP A 306 7.34 -16.25 -10.92
CA ASP A 306 7.11 -17.44 -11.74
C ASP A 306 6.86 -18.69 -10.90
N GLU A 307 7.68 -18.89 -9.87
CA GLU A 307 7.55 -20.02 -8.94
C GLU A 307 6.26 -19.90 -8.12
N ALA A 308 5.93 -18.70 -7.62
CA ALA A 308 4.71 -18.46 -6.82
C ALA A 308 3.44 -18.79 -7.62
N VAL A 309 3.37 -18.39 -8.89
CA VAL A 309 2.25 -18.75 -9.78
C VAL A 309 2.20 -20.25 -10.01
N ALA A 310 3.34 -20.87 -10.33
CA ALA A 310 3.39 -22.31 -10.57
C ALA A 310 2.99 -23.14 -9.34
N GLU A 311 3.35 -22.69 -8.14
CA GLU A 311 2.96 -23.30 -6.87
C GLU A 311 1.46 -23.09 -6.61
N ALA A 312 0.95 -21.87 -6.78
CA ALA A 312 -0.47 -21.57 -6.59
C ALA A 312 -1.36 -22.43 -7.49
N LYS A 313 -1.03 -22.57 -8.77
CA LYS A 313 -1.79 -23.41 -9.72
C LYS A 313 -1.83 -24.88 -9.34
N ARG A 314 -0.80 -25.40 -8.67
CA ARG A 314 -0.75 -26.80 -8.21
C ARG A 314 -1.32 -27.02 -6.81
N ALA A 315 -1.56 -25.95 -6.07
CA ALA A 315 -2.03 -26.04 -4.70
C ALA A 315 -3.47 -26.59 -4.61
N PRO A 316 -3.83 -27.29 -3.52
CA PRO A 316 -5.15 -27.86 -3.37
C PRO A 316 -6.22 -26.78 -3.16
N GLU A 317 -7.43 -27.07 -3.63
CA GLU A 317 -8.63 -26.29 -3.31
C GLU A 317 -8.98 -26.42 -1.82
N PRO A 318 -9.60 -25.40 -1.21
CA PRO A 318 -10.14 -25.51 0.14
C PRO A 318 -11.20 -26.61 0.24
N ALA A 319 -11.21 -27.36 1.35
CA ALA A 319 -12.24 -28.34 1.60
C ALA A 319 -13.62 -27.66 1.81
N LEU A 320 -14.71 -28.31 1.41
CA LEU A 320 -16.04 -27.72 1.50
C LEU A 320 -16.49 -27.37 2.92
N ASP A 321 -16.05 -28.15 3.91
CA ASP A 321 -16.33 -27.90 5.33
C ASP A 321 -15.55 -26.68 5.88
N ALA A 322 -14.47 -26.28 5.22
CA ALA A 322 -13.72 -25.09 5.57
C ALA A 322 -14.56 -23.79 5.44
N VAL A 323 -15.65 -23.80 4.68
CA VAL A 323 -16.53 -22.64 4.49
C VAL A 323 -17.15 -22.14 5.81
N LEU A 324 -17.37 -23.06 6.75
CA LEU A 324 -17.96 -22.75 8.06
C LEU A 324 -16.89 -22.54 9.18
N ALA A 325 -15.61 -22.79 8.85
CA ALA A 325 -14.52 -22.60 9.81
C ALA A 325 -14.03 -21.15 9.82
N ASP A 326 -13.29 -20.77 10.88
CA ASP A 326 -12.62 -19.48 11.03
C ASP A 326 -13.56 -18.25 11.06
N VAL A 327 -14.86 -18.43 11.35
CA VAL A 327 -15.83 -17.33 11.53
C VAL A 327 -15.80 -16.82 12.96
N TYR A 328 -15.71 -17.72 13.93
CA TYR A 328 -15.61 -17.41 15.35
C TYR A 328 -14.43 -18.13 15.99
N VAL A 329 -13.97 -17.62 17.12
CA VAL A 329 -12.87 -18.25 17.91
C VAL A 329 -13.33 -19.57 18.53
N SER A 330 -14.62 -19.68 18.85
CA SER A 330 -15.26 -20.89 19.38
C SER A 330 -16.67 -21.05 18.81
N TYR A 331 -17.12 -22.28 18.64
CA TYR A 331 -18.45 -22.66 18.18
C TYR A 331 -19.20 -23.34 19.28
#